data_5672be700d6ad6d96a9a1e56ec205d67
#
_entry.id   5672be700d6ad6d96a9a1e56ec205d67
#
_cell.length_a   1.000
_cell.length_b   1.000
_cell.length_c   1.000
_cell.angle_alpha   90.00
_cell.angle_beta   90.00
_cell.angle_gamma   90.00
#
_symmetry.space_group_name_H-M   'P 1'
#
loop_
_entity.id
_entity.type
_entity.pdbx_description
1 polymer ?
#
loop_
_entity_poly.entity_id
_entity_poly.type
_entity_poly.pdbx_seq_one_letter_code
_entity_poly.pdbx_strand_id
1 'polypeptide(L)'
;MAQRMKEDMLVRQAKAVLDFNWTGEYTMPGPRLYPHQWSWDSAFTAIGYCRYDQDRATRELRHLFEAQWKNGLLPQLVFNPQYTSYFPGPNFWHAKESPDAPEHHETSGVVQPPIHATAALYVYRHAEDEAKAKDFLEYAYSKLGAWHDYLYRERDPEGEGLVYVRHPWESGMDNSPIWDQIMQRLHLRSDQAATTAPTYTPSPLRIARPVVRTTASPTWSNSSPTATTMRRR
;
A
#
# COMPACT_ATOMS: atom_id res chain seq x y z
N MET A 1 -2.10 3.44 37.42
CA MET A 1 -0.99 2.49 37.26
C MET A 1 -1.35 1.41 36.21
N ALA A 2 -2.41 0.65 36.35
CA ALA A 2 -2.83 -0.41 35.42
C ALA A 2 -3.10 0.10 33.98
N GLN A 3 -3.70 1.25 33.78
CA GLN A 3 -3.95 1.86 32.47
C GLN A 3 -2.64 2.18 31.74
N ARG A 4 -1.70 2.83 32.41
CA ARG A 4 -0.38 3.17 31.86
C ARG A 4 0.42 1.90 31.47
N MET A 5 0.35 0.85 32.30
CA MET A 5 0.98 -0.43 31.97
C MET A 5 0.39 -1.09 30.72
N LYS A 6 -0.93 -0.96 30.49
CA LYS A 6 -1.60 -1.46 29.27
C LYS A 6 -1.17 -0.67 28.04
N GLU A 7 -1.06 0.66 28.15
CA GLU A 7 -0.59 1.53 27.08
C GLU A 7 0.86 1.23 26.71
N ASP A 8 1.75 1.08 27.69
CA ASP A 8 3.15 0.72 27.47
C ASP A 8 3.29 -0.67 26.81
N MET A 9 2.43 -1.61 27.17
CA MET A 9 2.41 -2.94 26.55
C MET A 9 1.94 -2.86 25.10
N LEU A 10 0.90 -2.10 24.81
CA LEU A 10 0.37 -1.92 23.46
C LEU A 10 1.42 -1.29 22.53
N VAL A 11 2.10 -0.24 22.99
CA VAL A 11 3.17 0.41 22.24
C VAL A 11 4.32 -0.55 21.94
N ARG A 12 4.73 -1.37 22.92
CA ARG A 12 5.77 -2.39 22.69
C ARG A 12 5.35 -3.42 21.66
N GLN A 13 4.11 -3.90 21.71
CA GLN A 13 3.58 -4.84 20.71
C GLN A 13 3.50 -4.23 19.33
N ALA A 14 3.06 -2.99 19.21
CA ALA A 14 3.02 -2.28 17.93
C ALA A 14 4.43 -2.13 17.32
N LYS A 15 5.43 -1.74 18.12
CA LYS A 15 6.84 -1.68 17.68
C LYS A 15 7.34 -3.04 17.22
N ALA A 16 7.05 -4.10 17.96
CA ALA A 16 7.47 -5.46 17.61
C ALA A 16 6.86 -5.93 16.27
N VAL A 17 5.62 -5.53 15.95
CA VAL A 17 5.01 -5.80 14.63
C VAL A 17 5.75 -5.05 13.52
N LEU A 18 6.04 -3.76 13.72
CA LEU A 18 6.79 -2.97 12.75
C LEU A 18 8.20 -3.51 12.55
N ASP A 19 8.89 -3.91 13.64
CA ASP A 19 10.22 -4.52 13.57
C ASP A 19 10.20 -5.84 12.80
N PHE A 20 9.20 -6.67 13.02
CA PHE A 20 9.04 -7.96 12.31
C PHE A 20 8.77 -7.77 10.82
N ASN A 21 8.06 -6.71 10.45
CA ASN A 21 7.69 -6.41 9.06
C ASN A 21 8.75 -5.59 8.30
N TRP A 22 9.78 -5.11 8.99
CA TRP A 22 10.84 -4.28 8.40
C TRP A 22 11.80 -5.10 7.55
N THR A 23 12.01 -4.69 6.31
CA THR A 23 12.90 -5.39 5.36
C THR A 23 14.35 -4.91 5.39
N GLY A 24 14.61 -3.78 6.06
CA GLY A 24 15.87 -3.04 5.98
C GLY A 24 15.74 -1.73 5.21
N GLU A 25 14.77 -1.64 4.29
CA GLU A 25 14.51 -0.47 3.45
C GLU A 25 13.10 0.09 3.64
N TYR A 26 12.11 -0.78 3.76
CA TYR A 26 10.70 -0.44 3.94
C TYR A 26 9.99 -1.50 4.78
N THR A 27 8.75 -1.23 5.15
CA THR A 27 7.90 -2.12 5.95
C THR A 27 6.86 -2.80 5.07
N MET A 28 6.79 -4.13 5.13
CA MET A 28 5.69 -4.89 4.54
C MET A 28 4.44 -4.76 5.44
N PRO A 29 3.26 -4.39 4.93
CA PRO A 29 2.04 -4.33 5.74
C PRO A 29 1.69 -5.67 6.39
N GLY A 30 2.02 -6.78 5.73
CA GLY A 30 1.89 -8.13 6.29
C GLY A 30 2.62 -9.16 5.44
N PRO A 31 3.77 -9.71 5.88
CA PRO A 31 4.67 -10.54 5.06
C PRO A 31 4.02 -11.76 4.40
N ARG A 32 2.92 -12.26 4.95
CA ARG A 32 2.19 -13.42 4.40
C ARG A 32 1.19 -13.04 3.32
N LEU A 33 0.57 -11.87 3.44
CA LEU A 33 -0.54 -11.45 2.57
C LEU A 33 -0.17 -10.25 1.71
N TYR A 34 0.65 -9.34 2.25
CA TYR A 34 1.09 -8.10 1.62
C TYR A 34 2.61 -7.97 1.70
N PRO A 35 3.37 -8.78 0.91
CA PRO A 35 4.82 -8.91 1.05
C PRO A 35 5.63 -7.86 0.29
N HIS A 36 5.01 -6.76 -0.07
CA HIS A 36 5.59 -5.66 -0.84
C HIS A 36 5.48 -4.35 -0.06
N GLN A 37 5.94 -3.24 -0.64
CA GLN A 37 5.69 -1.92 -0.09
C GLN A 37 4.39 -1.34 -0.67
N TRP A 38 3.41 -1.03 0.19
CA TRP A 38 2.21 -0.31 -0.18
C TRP A 38 2.33 1.17 0.17
N SER A 39 1.82 2.01 -0.72
CA SER A 39 2.02 3.46 -0.72
C SER A 39 1.48 4.15 0.55
N TRP A 40 0.19 4.06 0.82
CA TRP A 40 -0.38 4.73 1.99
C TRP A 40 -0.01 4.04 3.31
N ASP A 41 0.19 2.71 3.28
CA ASP A 41 0.70 1.95 4.42
C ASP A 41 2.07 2.46 4.86
N SER A 42 2.98 2.71 3.91
CA SER A 42 4.28 3.32 4.19
C SER A 42 4.15 4.70 4.82
N ALA A 43 3.19 5.50 4.36
CA ALA A 43 2.95 6.81 4.96
C ALA A 43 2.50 6.71 6.43
N PHE A 44 1.56 5.83 6.74
CA PHE A 44 1.13 5.60 8.13
C PHE A 44 2.23 4.96 8.98
N THR A 45 2.99 4.04 8.41
CA THR A 45 4.15 3.42 9.07
C THR A 45 5.20 4.46 9.42
N ALA A 46 5.52 5.38 8.51
CA ALA A 46 6.45 6.47 8.77
C ALA A 46 5.97 7.40 9.89
N ILE A 47 4.65 7.69 9.97
CA ILE A 47 4.04 8.41 11.10
C ILE A 47 4.26 7.66 12.42
N GLY A 48 4.19 6.33 12.39
CA GLY A 48 4.49 5.50 13.56
C GLY A 48 5.96 5.57 13.96
N TYR A 49 6.87 5.34 13.01
CA TYR A 49 8.32 5.37 13.23
C TYR A 49 8.84 6.72 13.71
N CYS A 50 8.33 7.83 13.19
CA CYS A 50 8.83 9.16 13.56
C CYS A 50 8.72 9.46 15.08
N ARG A 51 8.02 8.62 15.83
CA ARG A 51 7.90 8.72 17.29
C ARG A 51 9.04 8.06 18.05
N TYR A 52 9.87 7.24 17.40
CA TYR A 52 10.91 6.49 18.08
C TYR A 52 12.10 6.05 17.21
N ASP A 53 11.98 6.13 15.88
CA ASP A 53 13.04 5.76 14.93
C ASP A 53 12.93 6.63 13.68
N GLN A 54 13.56 7.79 13.75
CA GLN A 54 13.52 8.80 12.70
C GLN A 54 14.19 8.32 11.41
N ASP A 55 15.26 7.54 11.51
CA ASP A 55 15.99 7.05 10.33
C ASP A 55 15.12 6.06 9.55
N ARG A 56 14.38 5.18 10.23
CA ARG A 56 13.41 4.30 9.57
C ARG A 56 12.25 5.07 8.94
N ALA A 57 11.69 6.07 9.66
CA ALA A 57 10.62 6.90 9.12
C ALA A 57 11.02 7.58 7.80
N THR A 58 12.21 8.13 7.77
CA THR A 58 12.77 8.78 6.57
C THR A 58 13.03 7.77 5.46
N ARG A 59 13.63 6.63 5.76
CA ARG A 59 13.97 5.59 4.79
C ARG A 59 12.72 4.99 4.14
N GLU A 60 11.69 4.71 4.93
CA GLU A 60 10.39 4.21 4.47
C GLU A 60 9.81 5.09 3.36
N LEU A 61 9.77 6.42 3.58
CA LEU A 61 9.25 7.36 2.59
C LEU A 61 10.20 7.58 1.42
N ARG A 62 11.53 7.61 1.65
CA ARG A 62 12.51 7.76 0.55
C ARG A 62 12.40 6.60 -0.43
N HIS A 63 12.37 5.36 0.04
CA HIS A 63 12.23 4.18 -0.81
C HIS A 63 10.96 4.24 -1.68
N LEU A 64 9.83 4.67 -1.10
CA LEU A 64 8.60 4.85 -1.87
C LEU A 64 8.74 5.96 -2.93
N PHE A 65 9.35 7.10 -2.57
CA PHE A 65 9.55 8.23 -3.49
C PHE A 65 10.58 7.95 -4.59
N GLU A 66 11.52 7.05 -4.38
CA GLU A 66 12.44 6.57 -5.41
C GLU A 66 11.72 5.78 -6.51
N ALA A 67 10.60 5.14 -6.15
CA ALA A 67 9.74 4.44 -7.10
C ALA A 67 8.71 5.36 -7.79
N GLN A 68 8.75 6.67 -7.58
CA GLN A 68 7.87 7.62 -8.25
C GLN A 68 8.15 7.66 -9.75
N TRP A 69 7.10 7.65 -10.56
CA TRP A 69 7.18 7.73 -12.01
C TRP A 69 7.63 9.13 -12.47
N LYS A 70 8.19 9.22 -13.65
CA LYS A 70 8.67 10.50 -14.23
C LYS A 70 7.55 11.53 -14.38
N ASN A 71 6.32 11.07 -14.65
CA ASN A 71 5.14 11.93 -14.75
C ASN A 71 4.56 12.35 -13.39
N GLY A 72 5.17 11.93 -12.27
CA GLY A 72 4.76 12.27 -10.92
C GLY A 72 3.87 11.25 -10.22
N LEU A 73 3.38 10.20 -10.91
CA LEU A 73 2.60 9.15 -10.27
C LEU A 73 3.38 8.52 -9.12
N LEU A 74 2.76 8.46 -7.93
CA LEU A 74 3.26 7.69 -6.80
C LEU A 74 2.50 6.36 -6.78
N PRO A 75 3.19 5.23 -7.04
CA PRO A 75 2.49 3.96 -7.26
C PRO A 75 1.88 3.41 -5.98
N GLN A 76 0.72 2.76 -6.12
CA GLN A 76 0.09 2.01 -5.03
C GLN A 76 1.04 1.00 -4.41
N LEU A 77 1.85 0.34 -5.25
CA LEU A 77 2.64 -0.82 -4.89
C LEU A 77 4.02 -0.74 -5.52
N VAL A 78 5.06 -0.91 -4.70
CA VAL A 78 6.43 -1.20 -5.13
C VAL A 78 6.70 -2.68 -4.83
N PHE A 79 7.00 -3.45 -5.87
CA PHE A 79 7.18 -4.90 -5.75
C PHE A 79 8.49 -5.26 -5.05
N ASN A 80 8.40 -6.20 -4.11
CA ASN A 80 9.57 -6.84 -3.51
C ASN A 80 10.02 -7.97 -4.44
N PRO A 81 11.23 -7.92 -4.99
CA PRO A 81 11.72 -8.91 -5.95
C PRO A 81 11.88 -10.32 -5.36
N GLN A 82 11.88 -10.44 -4.03
CA GLN A 82 11.97 -11.74 -3.35
C GLN A 82 10.64 -12.51 -3.35
N TYR A 83 9.53 -11.85 -3.68
CA TYR A 83 8.18 -12.44 -3.65
C TYR A 83 7.56 -12.48 -5.04
N THR A 84 7.91 -13.51 -5.81
CA THR A 84 7.51 -13.65 -7.22
C THR A 84 6.16 -14.33 -7.43
N SER A 85 5.60 -14.96 -6.39
CA SER A 85 4.32 -15.69 -6.46
C SER A 85 3.09 -14.84 -6.13
N TYR A 86 3.28 -13.55 -5.84
CA TYR A 86 2.18 -12.63 -5.55
C TYR A 86 1.37 -12.30 -6.82
N PHE A 87 0.04 -12.28 -6.68
CA PHE A 87 -0.83 -11.84 -7.77
C PHE A 87 -1.73 -10.67 -7.32
N PRO A 88 -1.89 -9.64 -8.15
CA PRO A 88 -1.25 -9.46 -9.46
C PRO A 88 0.23 -9.05 -9.31
N GLY A 89 1.11 -9.77 -10.00
CA GLY A 89 2.54 -9.47 -10.04
C GLY A 89 2.89 -8.35 -11.03
N PRO A 90 4.18 -7.98 -11.17
CA PRO A 90 4.63 -6.88 -12.03
C PRO A 90 4.13 -7.00 -13.47
N ASN A 91 4.18 -8.19 -14.04
CA ASN A 91 3.79 -8.45 -15.44
C ASN A 91 2.30 -8.17 -15.71
N PHE A 92 1.45 -8.26 -14.69
CA PHE A 92 0.02 -7.95 -14.83
C PHE A 92 -0.23 -6.47 -15.09
N TRP A 93 0.61 -5.61 -14.52
CA TRP A 93 0.43 -4.17 -14.59
C TRP A 93 0.97 -3.54 -15.86
N HIS A 94 1.85 -4.24 -16.59
CA HIS A 94 2.52 -3.71 -17.78
C HIS A 94 3.20 -2.35 -17.57
N ALA A 95 3.55 -2.04 -16.31
CA ALA A 95 4.06 -0.72 -15.93
C ALA A 95 5.33 -0.34 -16.72
N LYS A 96 6.21 -1.33 -16.97
CA LYS A 96 7.47 -1.12 -17.73
C LYS A 96 7.28 -0.78 -19.22
N GLU A 97 6.07 -0.95 -19.76
CA GLU A 97 5.75 -0.50 -21.11
C GLU A 97 5.60 1.02 -21.20
N SER A 98 5.39 1.69 -20.07
CA SER A 98 5.32 3.14 -20.00
C SER A 98 6.74 3.75 -19.94
N PRO A 99 7.02 4.79 -20.76
CA PRO A 99 8.30 5.51 -20.70
C PRO A 99 8.48 6.29 -19.39
N ASP A 100 7.40 6.50 -18.65
CA ASP A 100 7.40 7.21 -17.36
C ASP A 100 7.67 6.29 -16.17
N ALA A 101 7.61 4.97 -16.35
CA ALA A 101 7.83 4.01 -15.26
C ALA A 101 9.23 4.15 -14.67
N PRO A 102 9.40 3.91 -13.36
CA PRO A 102 10.71 3.97 -12.72
C PRO A 102 11.63 2.87 -13.27
N GLU A 103 12.90 3.21 -13.45
CA GLU A 103 13.87 2.33 -14.07
C GLU A 103 14.23 1.14 -13.18
N HIS A 104 14.42 1.39 -11.88
CA HIS A 104 14.98 0.43 -10.93
C HIS A 104 13.93 -0.28 -10.06
N HIS A 105 12.66 0.10 -10.16
CA HIS A 105 11.58 -0.49 -9.38
C HIS A 105 10.50 -1.08 -10.28
N GLU A 106 9.99 -2.24 -9.91
CA GLU A 106 8.75 -2.76 -10.44
C GLU A 106 7.58 -2.21 -9.63
N THR A 107 6.56 -1.65 -10.29
CA THR A 107 5.44 -1.00 -9.61
C THR A 107 4.10 -1.34 -10.24
N SER A 108 3.01 -1.11 -9.50
CA SER A 108 1.69 -1.00 -10.10
C SER A 108 1.55 0.35 -10.84
N GLY A 109 0.58 0.42 -11.78
CA GLY A 109 0.25 1.66 -12.51
C GLY A 109 -0.95 2.42 -11.93
N VAL A 110 -1.38 2.11 -10.70
CA VAL A 110 -2.48 2.76 -9.99
C VAL A 110 -1.97 3.47 -8.73
N VAL A 111 -2.78 4.36 -8.19
CA VAL A 111 -2.45 5.18 -7.02
C VAL A 111 -3.10 4.66 -5.74
N GLN A 112 -2.84 5.31 -4.61
CA GLN A 112 -3.54 5.11 -3.33
C GLN A 112 -3.85 6.47 -2.68
N PRO A 113 -4.64 6.50 -1.56
CA PRO A 113 -4.98 7.76 -0.90
C PRO A 113 -3.76 8.62 -0.55
N PRO A 114 -3.76 9.92 -0.88
CA PRO A 114 -2.58 10.78 -0.85
C PRO A 114 -2.26 11.33 0.54
N ILE A 115 -1.93 10.48 1.51
CA ILE A 115 -1.58 10.87 2.89
C ILE A 115 -0.10 11.26 3.08
N HIS A 116 0.71 11.15 2.03
CA HIS A 116 2.17 11.24 2.09
C HIS A 116 2.70 12.60 2.55
N ALA A 117 2.05 13.70 2.16
CA ALA A 117 2.43 15.04 2.62
C ALA A 117 2.24 15.20 4.14
N THR A 118 1.16 14.64 4.67
CA THR A 118 0.91 14.58 6.12
C THR A 118 2.00 13.76 6.80
N ALA A 119 2.36 12.59 6.24
CA ALA A 119 3.41 11.76 6.80
C ALA A 119 4.77 12.47 6.82
N ALA A 120 5.17 13.09 5.70
CA ALA A 120 6.41 13.87 5.62
C ALA A 120 6.45 15.02 6.65
N LEU A 121 5.33 15.71 6.85
CA LEU A 121 5.21 16.76 7.86
C LEU A 121 5.37 16.21 9.29
N TYR A 122 4.79 15.02 9.58
CA TYR A 122 4.97 14.38 10.88
C TYR A 122 6.41 13.96 11.11
N VAL A 123 7.05 13.35 10.09
CA VAL A 123 8.47 12.98 10.14
C VAL A 123 9.35 14.22 10.42
N TYR A 124 9.11 15.32 9.74
CA TYR A 124 9.84 16.57 9.95
C TYR A 124 9.63 17.13 11.37
N ARG A 125 8.37 17.21 11.85
CA ARG A 125 8.04 17.83 13.14
C ARG A 125 8.51 17.06 14.35
N HIS A 126 8.78 15.77 14.23
CA HIS A 126 9.21 14.91 15.33
C HIS A 126 10.70 14.59 15.28
N ALA A 127 11.43 15.17 14.32
CA ALA A 127 12.86 14.93 14.19
C ALA A 127 13.63 15.59 15.35
N GLU A 128 14.59 14.84 15.89
CA GLU A 128 15.55 15.35 16.87
C GLU A 128 16.73 16.07 16.19
N ASP A 129 17.10 15.63 14.96
CA ASP A 129 18.14 16.22 14.15
C ASP A 129 17.51 17.14 13.09
N GLU A 130 17.59 18.43 13.31
CA GLU A 130 16.99 19.45 12.43
C GLU A 130 17.64 19.45 11.04
N ALA A 131 18.94 19.21 10.93
CA ALA A 131 19.63 19.22 9.65
C ALA A 131 19.19 18.04 8.77
N LYS A 132 19.11 16.84 9.33
CA LYS A 132 18.56 15.65 8.64
C LYS A 132 17.10 15.84 8.27
N ALA A 133 16.31 16.44 9.17
CA ALA A 133 14.91 16.70 8.93
C ALA A 133 14.68 17.66 7.77
N LYS A 134 15.49 18.70 7.68
CA LYS A 134 15.46 19.67 6.59
C LYS A 134 15.87 19.05 5.27
N ASP A 135 16.95 18.28 5.22
CA ASP A 135 17.38 17.53 4.04
C ASP A 135 16.27 16.60 3.53
N PHE A 136 15.64 15.87 4.44
CA PHE A 136 14.51 15.03 4.08
C PHE A 136 13.32 15.84 3.54
N LEU A 137 12.99 16.96 4.17
CA LEU A 137 11.85 17.80 3.75
C LEU A 137 12.09 18.40 2.37
N GLU A 138 13.29 18.90 2.08
CA GLU A 138 13.68 19.43 0.76
C GLU A 138 13.54 18.35 -0.32
N TYR A 139 14.02 17.15 -0.05
CA TYR A 139 13.84 16.00 -0.94
C TYR A 139 12.36 15.65 -1.14
N ALA A 140 11.62 15.48 -0.04
CA ALA A 140 10.20 15.10 -0.08
C ALA A 140 9.32 16.15 -0.74
N TYR A 141 9.63 17.45 -0.58
CA TYR A 141 8.85 18.55 -1.14
C TYR A 141 8.75 18.46 -2.67
N SER A 142 9.87 18.20 -3.36
CA SER A 142 9.88 18.05 -4.81
C SER A 142 9.06 16.84 -5.28
N LYS A 143 9.15 15.72 -4.54
CA LYS A 143 8.41 14.49 -4.84
C LYS A 143 6.91 14.65 -4.61
N LEU A 144 6.55 15.30 -3.51
CA LEU A 144 5.16 15.59 -3.16
C LEU A 144 4.53 16.60 -4.10
N GLY A 145 5.26 17.64 -4.53
CA GLY A 145 4.82 18.57 -5.56
C GLY A 145 4.46 17.85 -6.85
N ALA A 146 5.38 17.05 -7.39
CA ALA A 146 5.15 16.25 -8.59
C ALA A 146 3.96 15.27 -8.44
N TRP A 147 3.79 14.70 -7.24
CA TRP A 147 2.66 13.82 -6.93
C TRP A 147 1.31 14.55 -6.95
N HIS A 148 1.21 15.71 -6.33
CA HIS A 148 -0.03 16.48 -6.34
C HIS A 148 -0.33 17.05 -7.74
N ASP A 149 0.69 17.49 -8.47
CA ASP A 149 0.55 17.93 -9.86
C ASP A 149 0.02 16.79 -10.75
N TYR A 150 0.52 15.55 -10.55
CA TYR A 150 -0.01 14.37 -11.23
C TYR A 150 -1.50 14.16 -10.91
N LEU A 151 -1.90 14.23 -9.65
CA LEU A 151 -3.30 14.03 -9.25
C LEU A 151 -4.23 15.05 -9.92
N TYR A 152 -3.91 16.32 -9.90
CA TYR A 152 -4.73 17.34 -10.55
C TYR A 152 -4.74 17.22 -12.08
N ARG A 153 -3.61 16.92 -12.69
CA ARG A 153 -3.53 16.75 -14.13
C ARG A 153 -4.22 15.51 -14.66
N GLU A 154 -4.04 14.36 -13.97
CA GLU A 154 -4.48 13.06 -14.48
C GLU A 154 -5.80 12.57 -13.86
N ARG A 155 -6.20 13.14 -12.73
CA ARG A 155 -7.37 12.71 -11.97
C ARG A 155 -8.42 13.81 -11.76
N ASP A 156 -8.20 14.96 -12.39
CA ASP A 156 -9.15 16.07 -12.45
C ASP A 156 -9.08 16.76 -13.84
N PRO A 157 -9.42 16.04 -14.92
CA PRO A 157 -9.25 16.55 -16.29
C PRO A 157 -10.18 17.72 -16.61
N GLU A 158 -11.25 17.90 -15.86
CA GLU A 158 -12.22 18.97 -16.05
C GLU A 158 -11.87 20.23 -15.21
N GLY A 159 -10.89 20.12 -14.30
CA GLY A 159 -10.44 21.24 -13.47
C GLY A 159 -11.44 21.67 -12.40
N GLU A 160 -12.25 20.74 -11.93
CA GLU A 160 -13.25 20.99 -10.89
C GLU A 160 -12.67 21.07 -9.47
N GLY A 161 -11.39 20.70 -9.29
CA GLY A 161 -10.74 20.57 -7.99
C GLY A 161 -11.10 19.27 -7.26
N LEU A 162 -11.70 18.31 -7.96
CA LEU A 162 -12.13 17.01 -7.42
C LEU A 162 -11.37 15.88 -8.12
N VAL A 163 -10.49 15.24 -7.37
CA VAL A 163 -9.70 14.10 -7.85
C VAL A 163 -10.53 12.83 -7.81
N TYR A 164 -10.67 12.14 -8.94
CA TYR A 164 -11.40 10.88 -9.02
C TYR A 164 -10.50 9.64 -8.99
N VAL A 165 -11.07 8.49 -8.60
CA VAL A 165 -10.42 7.18 -8.65
C VAL A 165 -10.78 6.44 -9.95
N ARG A 166 -9.81 5.76 -10.56
CA ARG A 166 -10.00 4.92 -11.76
C ARG A 166 -10.20 3.45 -11.43
N HIS A 167 -9.78 3.04 -10.24
CA HIS A 167 -9.85 1.67 -9.79
C HIS A 167 -10.23 1.61 -8.31
N PRO A 168 -11.05 0.65 -7.85
CA PRO A 168 -11.43 0.52 -6.44
C PRO A 168 -10.25 0.51 -5.47
N TRP A 169 -9.12 -0.05 -5.85
CA TRP A 169 -7.91 -0.10 -5.01
C TRP A 169 -7.27 1.27 -4.75
N GLU A 170 -7.54 2.25 -5.59
CA GLU A 170 -7.04 3.62 -5.39
C GLU A 170 -7.75 4.33 -4.22
N SER A 171 -8.93 3.86 -3.84
CA SER A 171 -9.73 4.45 -2.77
C SER A 171 -9.30 4.05 -1.35
N GLY A 172 -8.53 2.97 -1.22
CA GLY A 172 -8.28 2.30 0.06
C GLY A 172 -9.52 1.60 0.66
N MET A 173 -10.64 1.59 -0.06
CA MET A 173 -11.91 0.94 0.32
C MET A 173 -12.33 -0.10 -0.73
N ASP A 174 -11.44 -1.00 -1.07
CA ASP A 174 -11.54 -1.95 -2.17
C ASP A 174 -12.82 -2.80 -2.16
N ASN A 175 -13.29 -3.12 -0.96
CA ASN A 175 -14.42 -4.00 -0.72
C ASN A 175 -15.69 -3.23 -0.32
N SER A 176 -15.71 -1.91 -0.50
CA SER A 176 -16.90 -1.12 -0.21
C SER A 176 -18.07 -1.48 -1.15
N PRO A 177 -19.30 -1.63 -0.65
CA PRO A 177 -20.47 -1.89 -1.48
C PRO A 177 -20.74 -0.80 -2.53
N ILE A 178 -20.16 0.38 -2.40
CA ILE A 178 -20.29 1.46 -3.39
C ILE A 178 -19.81 1.04 -4.78
N TRP A 179 -18.88 0.08 -4.85
CA TRP A 179 -18.35 -0.44 -6.12
C TRP A 179 -19.26 -1.47 -6.78
N ASP A 180 -20.19 -2.09 -6.04
CA ASP A 180 -20.96 -3.24 -6.53
C ASP A 180 -21.77 -2.91 -7.79
N GLN A 181 -22.44 -1.76 -7.82
CA GLN A 181 -23.24 -1.35 -8.99
C GLN A 181 -22.37 -1.07 -10.22
N ILE A 182 -21.20 -0.49 -10.03
CA ILE A 182 -20.27 -0.19 -11.11
C ILE A 182 -19.69 -1.49 -11.66
N MET A 183 -19.22 -2.37 -10.78
CA MET A 183 -18.59 -3.63 -11.16
C MET A 183 -19.57 -4.60 -11.84
N GLN A 184 -20.86 -4.59 -11.46
CA GLN A 184 -21.89 -5.38 -12.13
C GLN A 184 -22.16 -4.94 -13.57
N ARG A 185 -21.87 -3.69 -13.92
CA ARG A 185 -22.02 -3.15 -15.28
C ARG A 185 -20.81 -3.41 -16.17
N LEU A 186 -19.68 -3.85 -15.60
CA LEU A 186 -18.48 -4.19 -16.37
C LEU A 186 -18.69 -5.52 -17.08
N HIS A 187 -18.69 -5.49 -18.42
CA HIS A 187 -18.67 -6.67 -19.25
C HIS A 187 -17.22 -6.98 -19.62
N LEU A 188 -16.64 -8.01 -19.00
CA LEU A 188 -15.30 -8.47 -19.37
C LEU A 188 -15.35 -9.08 -20.78
N ARG A 189 -14.45 -8.69 -21.65
CA ARG A 189 -14.25 -9.35 -22.93
C ARG A 189 -13.77 -10.78 -22.69
N SER A 190 -14.08 -11.70 -23.61
CA SER A 190 -13.73 -13.13 -23.46
C SER A 190 -12.21 -13.37 -23.35
N ASP A 191 -11.40 -12.53 -23.99
CA ASP A 191 -9.94 -12.56 -23.91
C ASP A 191 -9.42 -12.06 -22.54
N GLN A 192 -10.14 -11.17 -21.89
CA GLN A 192 -9.82 -10.66 -20.54
C GLN A 192 -10.28 -11.61 -19.44
N ALA A 193 -11.35 -12.37 -19.66
CA ALA A 193 -11.81 -13.39 -18.73
C ALA A 193 -10.79 -14.53 -18.56
N ALA A 194 -10.00 -14.82 -19.59
CA ALA A 194 -8.96 -15.84 -19.54
C ALA A 194 -7.73 -15.45 -18.71
N THR A 195 -7.54 -14.17 -18.44
CA THR A 195 -6.45 -13.65 -17.58
C THR A 195 -6.83 -13.60 -16.09
N THR A 196 -8.10 -13.84 -15.77
CA THR A 196 -8.49 -14.06 -14.36
C THR A 196 -7.99 -15.44 -13.92
N ALA A 197 -7.36 -15.48 -12.75
CA ALA A 197 -6.77 -16.72 -12.23
C ALA A 197 -7.75 -17.90 -12.28
N PRO A 198 -7.28 -19.12 -12.59
CA PRO A 198 -8.12 -20.29 -12.85
C PRO A 198 -9.06 -20.74 -11.72
N THR A 199 -8.93 -20.13 -10.54
CA THR A 199 -9.71 -20.47 -9.34
C THR A 199 -10.84 -19.50 -9.02
N TYR A 200 -11.05 -18.48 -9.86
CA TYR A 200 -12.11 -17.51 -9.62
C TYR A 200 -13.41 -17.92 -10.31
N THR A 201 -14.37 -18.42 -9.54
CA THR A 201 -15.77 -18.49 -9.94
C THR A 201 -16.46 -17.22 -9.47
N PRO A 202 -16.87 -16.31 -10.37
CA PRO A 202 -17.60 -15.11 -9.97
C PRO A 202 -18.97 -15.52 -9.40
N SER A 203 -19.20 -15.24 -8.11
CA SER A 203 -20.59 -15.16 -7.64
C SER A 203 -21.11 -13.75 -7.97
N PRO A 204 -22.41 -13.57 -8.23
CA PRO A 204 -22.98 -12.26 -8.53
C PRO A 204 -22.66 -11.17 -7.51
N LEU A 205 -22.42 -11.55 -6.26
CA LEU A 205 -22.07 -10.64 -5.16
C LEU A 205 -20.56 -10.42 -5.01
N ARG A 206 -19.71 -11.16 -5.75
CA ARG A 206 -18.25 -11.06 -5.66
C ARG A 206 -17.56 -10.40 -6.85
N ILE A 207 -18.31 -10.11 -7.92
CA ILE A 207 -17.78 -9.41 -9.10
C ILE A 207 -17.27 -8.01 -8.73
N ALA A 208 -17.89 -7.39 -7.72
CA ALA A 208 -17.47 -6.10 -7.19
C ALA A 208 -16.14 -6.12 -6.40
N ARG A 209 -15.63 -7.29 -6.07
CA ARG A 209 -14.40 -7.40 -5.30
C ARG A 209 -13.21 -7.56 -6.23
N PRO A 210 -12.14 -6.76 -6.05
CA PRO A 210 -10.94 -6.89 -6.87
C PRO A 210 -10.45 -8.33 -6.90
N VAL A 211 -9.98 -8.75 -8.05
CA VAL A 211 -9.47 -10.09 -8.36
C VAL A 211 -8.40 -10.61 -7.37
N VAL A 212 -7.74 -9.69 -6.66
CA VAL A 212 -6.72 -10.00 -5.65
C VAL A 212 -7.17 -11.00 -4.58
N ARG A 213 -8.47 -11.10 -4.29
CA ARG A 213 -8.94 -12.03 -3.26
C ARG A 213 -8.81 -13.49 -3.62
N THR A 214 -8.67 -13.81 -4.89
CA THR A 214 -8.78 -15.19 -5.36
C THR A 214 -7.46 -15.88 -5.54
N THR A 215 -6.39 -15.13 -5.65
CA THR A 215 -5.13 -15.68 -6.12
C THR A 215 -3.99 -15.52 -5.14
N ALA A 216 -4.04 -14.50 -4.31
CA ALA A 216 -3.03 -14.28 -3.28
C ALA A 216 -3.36 -14.94 -1.94
N SER A 217 -4.53 -15.53 -1.80
CA SER A 217 -4.80 -16.39 -0.65
C SER A 217 -4.22 -17.76 -0.94
N PRO A 218 -3.08 -18.12 -0.38
CA PRO A 218 -2.91 -19.52 -0.06
C PRO A 218 -4.16 -19.86 0.74
N THR A 219 -4.89 -20.85 0.32
CA THR A 219 -6.08 -21.38 0.96
C THR A 219 -5.94 -21.24 2.48
N TRP A 220 -6.54 -20.21 3.02
CA TRP A 220 -6.90 -20.22 4.41
C TRP A 220 -8.03 -21.24 4.47
N SER A 221 -7.67 -22.52 4.52
CA SER A 221 -8.55 -23.51 5.08
C SER A 221 -8.91 -22.97 6.46
N ASN A 222 -10.18 -22.78 6.70
CA ASN A 222 -10.75 -22.64 8.03
C ASN A 222 -10.54 -23.97 8.80
N SER A 223 -9.30 -24.43 8.92
CA SER A 223 -8.91 -25.32 9.97
C SER A 223 -8.72 -24.43 11.20
N SER A 224 -9.83 -24.11 11.83
CA SER A 224 -9.84 -23.78 13.24
C SER A 224 -8.95 -24.83 13.93
N PRO A 225 -7.93 -24.42 14.70
CA PRO A 225 -7.29 -25.38 15.57
C PRO A 225 -8.39 -25.91 16.47
N THR A 226 -8.69 -27.20 16.36
CA THR A 226 -9.49 -27.94 17.31
C THR A 226 -9.01 -27.55 18.69
N ALA A 227 -9.89 -26.95 19.46
CA ALA A 227 -9.68 -26.65 20.86
C ALA A 227 -9.29 -27.99 21.57
N THR A 228 -8.00 -28.17 21.75
CA THR A 228 -7.49 -29.20 22.63
C THR A 228 -7.87 -28.79 24.05
N THR A 229 -8.89 -29.41 24.57
CA THR A 229 -9.36 -29.28 25.92
C THR A 229 -8.19 -29.58 26.86
N MET A 230 -7.52 -28.55 27.38
CA MET A 230 -6.63 -28.74 28.52
C MET A 230 -7.48 -29.06 29.74
N ARG A 231 -7.57 -30.34 30.08
CA ARG A 231 -8.03 -30.77 31.40
C ARG A 231 -7.06 -30.25 32.45
N ARG A 232 -7.58 -29.45 33.36
CA ARG A 232 -6.89 -29.09 34.61
C ARG A 232 -6.69 -30.36 35.45
N ARG A 233 -5.49 -30.57 35.88
CA ARG A 233 -5.13 -31.19 37.16
C ARG A 233 -4.31 -30.21 37.96
#